data_25a020508292c5503a499f7fa0e2b6a8
#
_entry.id   25a020508292c5503a499f7fa0e2b6a8
#
_cell.length_a   1.000
_cell.length_b   1.000
_cell.length_c   1.000
_cell.angle_alpha   90.00
_cell.angle_beta   90.00
_cell.angle_gamma   90.00
#
_symmetry.space_group_name_H-M   'P 1'
#
loop_
_entity.id
_entity.type
_entity.pdbx_description
1 polymer ?
#
loop_
_entity_poly.entity_id
_entity_poly.type
_entity_poly.pdbx_seq_one_letter_code
_entity_poly.pdbx_strand_id
1 'polypeptide(L)'
;MNHLIGGIKMINLEIYDNIKSALSFYGGNAGTKKGFYKDDGTKWFLKFPKTTKNFENVDISYTTGVLSEYIGSQIYKSIGIPVHETELGVYNNTLVVACKDFNINNNFYEMKNVFNENLGKEEKSREDLIGNTDSSYYIELKELNYVFENNEHLKNIKEIKERFWDMFVIDCFINNNDRHNGNWGIFVSEKENKISLAPVYDNGNSFFPKHDEVRMIKALENMKQIYMSGRTPYFYNNKKIDSVKIIKNLSLKDNNLNFGNSEEDKFLKNISDNLQKAILRNVPKINMEKINKIIDEIPEEYNDIKVMSSLMKNFYKTFLNERYEQILLPALEKVKKIELEKNNFENFLEKEPVKIETNPWENDNDIESDNPWEDKLNDNSSDLER
;
A
#
# COMPACT_ATOMS: atom_id res chain seq x y z
N MET A 1 33.12 -16.42 9.53
CA MET A 1 32.39 -17.51 10.23
C MET A 1 30.93 -17.09 10.39
N ASN A 2 30.01 -17.87 9.83
CA ASN A 2 28.60 -17.61 9.96
C ASN A 2 28.11 -18.29 11.24
N HIS A 3 27.81 -17.53 12.29
CA HIS A 3 27.22 -18.08 13.52
C HIS A 3 25.71 -18.08 13.42
N LEU A 4 25.09 -19.26 13.43
CA LEU A 4 23.68 -19.46 13.72
C LEU A 4 23.47 -19.28 15.24
N ILE A 5 23.01 -18.13 15.65
CA ILE A 5 22.50 -17.91 17.01
C ILE A 5 21.01 -17.70 16.84
N GLY A 6 20.20 -18.69 17.26
CA GLY A 6 18.75 -18.52 17.30
C GLY A 6 18.05 -18.39 15.95
N GLY A 7 18.41 -19.15 14.91
CA GLY A 7 17.61 -19.26 13.68
C GLY A 7 17.82 -18.20 12.60
N ILE A 8 18.18 -16.96 12.92
CA ILE A 8 18.55 -15.93 11.94
C ILE A 8 20.06 -15.91 11.74
N LYS A 9 20.47 -15.99 10.47
CA LYS A 9 21.87 -15.88 10.09
C LYS A 9 22.25 -14.40 10.02
N MET A 10 22.89 -13.88 11.10
CA MET A 10 23.60 -12.60 11.03
C MET A 10 24.87 -12.75 10.19
N ILE A 11 25.18 -11.73 9.37
CA ILE A 11 26.32 -11.78 8.47
C ILE A 11 27.36 -10.72 8.87
N ASN A 12 28.62 -11.14 9.00
CA ASN A 12 29.73 -10.21 8.99
C ASN A 12 30.02 -9.81 7.54
N LEU A 13 29.65 -8.59 7.18
CA LEU A 13 29.77 -8.09 5.81
C LEU A 13 31.17 -7.57 5.46
N GLU A 14 32.07 -7.52 6.44
CA GLU A 14 33.48 -7.17 6.20
C GLU A 14 34.25 -8.24 5.41
N ILE A 15 33.66 -9.45 5.28
CA ILE A 15 34.23 -10.53 4.46
C ILE A 15 34.17 -10.24 2.95
N TYR A 16 33.38 -9.25 2.53
CA TYR A 16 33.27 -8.88 1.12
C TYR A 16 34.20 -7.69 0.79
N ASP A 17 35.36 -7.97 0.23
CA ASP A 17 36.37 -6.98 -0.14
C ASP A 17 35.93 -6.02 -1.27
N ASN A 18 34.81 -6.37 -1.95
CA ASN A 18 34.30 -5.64 -3.09
C ASN A 18 33.23 -4.58 -2.74
N ILE A 19 33.03 -4.29 -1.45
CA ILE A 19 32.04 -3.26 -1.03
C ILE A 19 32.54 -1.87 -1.46
N LYS A 20 31.83 -1.26 -2.40
CA LYS A 20 32.14 0.07 -2.96
C LYS A 20 30.99 1.04 -2.73
N SER A 21 31.32 2.33 -2.75
CA SER A 21 30.26 3.36 -2.74
C SER A 21 29.29 3.13 -3.89
N ALA A 22 27.99 3.12 -3.59
CA ALA A 22 26.92 2.89 -4.57
C ALA A 22 26.56 4.14 -5.36
N LEU A 23 27.33 5.24 -5.25
CA LEU A 23 27.10 6.52 -5.96
C LEU A 23 26.95 6.36 -7.48
N SER A 24 27.55 5.32 -8.06
CA SER A 24 27.47 5.03 -9.50
C SER A 24 26.26 4.21 -9.91
N PHE A 25 25.45 3.71 -8.96
CA PHE A 25 24.43 2.69 -9.25
C PHE A 25 23.00 3.08 -8.88
N TYR A 26 22.80 4.05 -8.00
CA TYR A 26 21.45 4.38 -7.48
C TYR A 26 21.28 5.90 -7.39
N GLY A 27 20.26 6.45 -8.08
CA GLY A 27 19.88 7.86 -7.98
C GLY A 27 19.34 8.26 -6.59
N GLY A 28 19.22 9.55 -6.32
CA GLY A 28 18.69 10.10 -5.07
C GLY A 28 19.70 10.12 -3.92
N ASN A 29 19.27 9.97 -2.66
CA ASN A 29 20.11 9.94 -1.46
C ASN A 29 21.05 8.73 -1.40
N ALA A 30 21.61 8.33 -2.52
CA ALA A 30 22.50 7.19 -2.70
C ALA A 30 23.84 7.31 -1.94
N GLY A 31 24.18 8.47 -1.42
CA GLY A 31 25.45 8.71 -0.71
C GLY A 31 25.66 7.85 0.55
N THR A 32 24.62 7.21 1.06
CA THR A 32 24.68 6.33 2.23
C THR A 32 24.55 4.84 1.87
N LYS A 33 24.38 4.49 0.57
CA LYS A 33 24.30 3.09 0.12
C LYS A 33 25.64 2.61 -0.37
N LYS A 34 26.00 1.36 -0.03
CA LYS A 34 27.19 0.68 -0.54
C LYS A 34 26.78 -0.59 -1.25
N GLY A 35 27.23 -0.78 -2.48
CA GLY A 35 26.96 -1.97 -3.28
C GLY A 35 28.06 -3.00 -3.16
N PHE A 36 27.73 -4.28 -3.28
CA PHE A 36 28.67 -5.41 -3.30
C PHE A 36 28.08 -6.60 -4.06
N TYR A 37 28.94 -7.54 -4.39
CA TYR A 37 28.55 -8.82 -4.98
C TYR A 37 28.83 -9.94 -4.00
N LYS A 38 27.89 -10.86 -3.86
CA LYS A 38 28.12 -12.14 -3.16
C LYS A 38 28.86 -13.13 -4.06
N ASP A 39 29.33 -14.21 -3.47
CA ASP A 39 30.09 -15.26 -4.16
C ASP A 39 29.27 -15.94 -5.28
N ASP A 40 27.94 -15.93 -5.17
CA ASP A 40 27.01 -16.42 -6.18
C ASP A 40 26.79 -15.43 -7.35
N GLY A 41 27.52 -14.32 -7.38
CA GLY A 41 27.40 -13.27 -8.38
C GLY A 41 26.18 -12.35 -8.23
N THR A 42 25.35 -12.53 -7.20
CA THR A 42 24.22 -11.66 -6.95
C THR A 42 24.65 -10.31 -6.42
N LYS A 43 23.98 -9.26 -6.90
CA LYS A 43 24.27 -7.88 -6.50
C LYS A 43 23.41 -7.49 -5.30
N TRP A 44 24.04 -6.87 -4.32
CA TRP A 44 23.44 -6.42 -3.07
C TRP A 44 23.87 -5.00 -2.74
N PHE A 45 23.09 -4.32 -1.91
CA PHE A 45 23.49 -3.03 -1.34
C PHE A 45 23.16 -2.95 0.13
N LEU A 46 23.94 -2.16 0.86
CA LEU A 46 23.78 -1.93 2.29
C LEU A 46 22.97 -0.67 2.52
N LYS A 47 21.96 -0.77 3.38
CA LYS A 47 21.30 0.37 4.02
C LYS A 47 21.86 0.52 5.43
N PHE A 48 22.26 1.75 5.75
CA PHE A 48 22.76 2.15 7.06
C PHE A 48 21.67 2.80 7.89
N PRO A 49 21.77 2.79 9.23
CA PRO A 49 20.86 3.56 10.08
C PRO A 49 20.96 5.05 9.72
N LYS A 50 19.82 5.72 9.59
CA LYS A 50 19.81 7.16 9.36
C LYS A 50 20.20 7.89 10.66
N THR A 51 21.09 8.89 10.58
CA THR A 51 21.37 9.76 11.71
C THR A 51 20.14 10.57 12.11
N THR A 52 19.99 10.81 13.41
CA THR A 52 18.92 11.60 13.96
C THR A 52 19.31 13.03 14.32
N LYS A 53 20.54 13.44 13.98
CA LYS A 53 21.09 14.78 14.32
C LYS A 53 20.21 15.95 13.90
N ASN A 54 19.39 15.77 12.86
CA ASN A 54 18.49 16.80 12.33
C ASN A 54 17.04 16.63 12.77
N PHE A 55 16.76 15.69 13.69
CA PHE A 55 15.42 15.46 14.20
C PHE A 55 15.29 16.11 15.58
N GLU A 56 14.30 16.96 15.74
CA GLU A 56 13.95 17.54 17.04
C GLU A 56 13.38 16.46 17.97
N ASN A 57 13.74 16.54 19.26
CA ASN A 57 13.21 15.67 20.32
C ASN A 57 13.42 14.16 20.06
N VAL A 58 14.55 13.77 19.51
CA VAL A 58 14.96 12.36 19.34
C VAL A 58 16.25 12.10 20.10
N ASP A 59 16.19 11.22 21.10
CA ASP A 59 17.31 10.96 22.04
C ASP A 59 18.28 9.87 21.56
N ILE A 60 17.96 9.18 20.44
CA ILE A 60 18.85 8.18 19.82
C ILE A 60 19.68 8.83 18.71
N SER A 61 20.95 8.44 18.60
CA SER A 61 21.86 8.95 17.57
C SER A 61 21.53 8.45 16.17
N TYR A 62 20.92 7.27 16.06
CA TYR A 62 20.55 6.62 14.81
C TYR A 62 19.20 5.95 14.93
N THR A 63 18.46 5.92 13.81
CA THR A 63 17.15 5.25 13.73
C THR A 63 17.29 3.72 13.69
N THR A 64 16.22 3.01 14.08
CA THR A 64 16.13 1.54 13.95
C THR A 64 15.63 1.09 12.57
N GLY A 65 15.74 1.95 11.56
CA GLY A 65 15.23 1.70 10.21
C GLY A 65 15.78 0.43 9.55
N VAL A 66 17.00 0.00 9.90
CA VAL A 66 17.58 -1.26 9.39
C VAL A 66 16.82 -2.48 9.91
N LEU A 67 16.40 -2.48 11.18
CA LEU A 67 15.55 -3.54 11.75
C LEU A 67 14.15 -3.49 11.14
N SER A 68 13.58 -2.30 10.97
CA SER A 68 12.29 -2.10 10.33
C SER A 68 12.27 -2.62 8.90
N GLU A 69 13.33 -2.36 8.12
CA GLU A 69 13.48 -2.88 6.76
C GLU A 69 13.49 -4.41 6.74
N TYR A 70 14.28 -5.00 7.62
CA TYR A 70 14.38 -6.46 7.71
C TYR A 70 13.05 -7.08 8.14
N ILE A 71 12.51 -6.69 9.30
CA ILE A 71 11.29 -7.28 9.87
C ILE A 71 10.09 -7.07 8.93
N GLY A 72 9.92 -5.86 8.39
CA GLY A 72 8.87 -5.55 7.44
C GLY A 72 8.94 -6.43 6.19
N SER A 73 10.14 -6.61 5.63
CA SER A 73 10.36 -7.50 4.47
C SER A 73 10.07 -8.97 4.81
N GLN A 74 10.46 -9.46 6.00
CA GLN A 74 10.14 -10.83 6.43
C GLN A 74 8.62 -11.03 6.64
N ILE A 75 7.89 -10.01 7.11
CA ILE A 75 6.43 -10.06 7.22
C ILE A 75 5.79 -10.16 5.84
N TYR A 76 6.15 -9.30 4.89
CA TYR A 76 5.66 -9.39 3.50
C TYR A 76 5.93 -10.77 2.88
N LYS A 77 7.15 -11.29 3.07
CA LYS A 77 7.52 -12.63 2.61
C LYS A 77 6.68 -13.72 3.26
N SER A 78 6.37 -13.59 4.56
CA SER A 78 5.63 -14.60 5.33
C SER A 78 4.20 -14.80 4.86
N ILE A 79 3.58 -13.76 4.28
CA ILE A 79 2.22 -13.77 3.72
C ILE A 79 2.19 -14.02 2.20
N GLY A 80 3.37 -14.22 1.58
CA GLY A 80 3.49 -14.58 0.17
C GLY A 80 3.42 -13.39 -0.80
N ILE A 81 3.59 -12.15 -0.33
CA ILE A 81 3.75 -10.99 -1.22
C ILE A 81 5.22 -10.91 -1.64
N PRO A 82 5.53 -10.89 -2.95
CA PRO A 82 6.89 -10.71 -3.43
C PRO A 82 7.53 -9.44 -2.85
N VAL A 83 8.66 -9.60 -2.21
CA VAL A 83 9.43 -8.55 -1.54
C VAL A 83 10.91 -8.77 -1.82
N HIS A 84 11.70 -7.71 -1.80
CA HIS A 84 13.14 -7.85 -1.98
C HIS A 84 13.76 -8.66 -0.84
N GLU A 85 14.78 -9.46 -1.15
CA GLU A 85 15.49 -10.24 -0.14
C GLU A 85 16.32 -9.33 0.76
N THR A 86 16.28 -9.59 2.07
CA THR A 86 16.99 -8.81 3.08
C THR A 86 17.73 -9.71 4.06
N GLU A 87 18.90 -9.27 4.51
CA GLU A 87 19.72 -9.95 5.52
C GLU A 87 20.27 -8.92 6.52
N LEU A 88 20.20 -9.23 7.81
CA LEU A 88 20.84 -8.40 8.83
C LEU A 88 22.33 -8.71 8.92
N GLY A 89 23.14 -7.68 9.13
CA GLY A 89 24.57 -7.84 9.25
C GLY A 89 25.26 -6.66 9.93
N VAL A 90 26.57 -6.79 10.06
CA VAL A 90 27.45 -5.77 10.61
C VAL A 90 28.49 -5.40 9.57
N TYR A 91 28.72 -4.11 9.41
CA TYR A 91 29.76 -3.53 8.57
C TYR A 91 30.34 -2.28 9.23
N ASN A 92 31.67 -2.21 9.37
CA ASN A 92 32.38 -1.12 10.07
C ASN A 92 31.76 -0.82 11.45
N ASN A 93 31.65 -1.82 12.28
CA ASN A 93 31.06 -1.75 13.63
C ASN A 93 29.64 -1.10 13.66
N THR A 94 28.89 -1.22 12.58
CA THR A 94 27.54 -0.66 12.47
C THR A 94 26.56 -1.74 12.03
N LEU A 95 25.42 -1.84 12.72
CA LEU A 95 24.31 -2.68 12.27
C LEU A 95 23.78 -2.15 10.94
N VAL A 96 23.67 -3.02 9.95
CA VAL A 96 23.18 -2.71 8.61
C VAL A 96 22.19 -3.77 8.14
N VAL A 97 21.38 -3.44 7.13
CA VAL A 97 20.61 -4.41 6.36
C VAL A 97 21.14 -4.47 4.93
N ALA A 98 21.51 -5.67 4.50
CA ALA A 98 21.82 -5.95 3.12
C ALA A 98 20.52 -6.25 2.36
N CYS A 99 20.32 -5.58 1.25
CA CYS A 99 19.17 -5.73 0.38
C CYS A 99 19.65 -6.24 -0.99
N LYS A 100 19.04 -7.33 -1.48
CA LYS A 100 19.34 -7.84 -2.82
C LYS A 100 18.83 -6.87 -3.87
N ASP A 101 19.68 -6.54 -4.81
CA ASP A 101 19.30 -5.71 -5.95
C ASP A 101 18.42 -6.53 -6.90
N PHE A 102 17.23 -6.07 -7.15
CA PHE A 102 16.28 -6.69 -8.08
C PHE A 102 16.29 -6.00 -9.46
N ASN A 103 16.94 -4.83 -9.61
CA ASN A 103 17.02 -4.11 -10.87
C ASN A 103 18.22 -4.56 -11.72
N ILE A 104 18.26 -5.85 -12.05
CA ILE A 104 19.39 -6.46 -12.76
C ILE A 104 19.51 -5.94 -14.20
N ASN A 105 18.40 -5.67 -14.87
CA ASN A 105 18.34 -5.31 -16.29
C ASN A 105 18.09 -3.83 -16.55
N ASN A 106 18.13 -2.97 -15.51
CA ASN A 106 17.82 -1.54 -15.59
C ASN A 106 16.45 -1.23 -16.21
N ASN A 107 15.49 -2.10 -15.98
CA ASN A 107 14.11 -2.00 -16.50
C ASN A 107 13.09 -1.69 -15.38
N PHE A 108 13.58 -1.30 -14.22
CA PHE A 108 12.77 -0.91 -13.08
C PHE A 108 12.40 0.57 -13.16
N TYR A 109 11.11 0.84 -12.95
CA TYR A 109 10.56 2.19 -12.86
C TYR A 109 9.79 2.36 -11.54
N GLU A 110 10.16 3.39 -10.79
CA GLU A 110 9.39 3.80 -9.62
C GLU A 110 8.02 4.34 -10.09
N MET A 111 6.98 4.07 -9.33
CA MET A 111 5.63 4.48 -9.70
C MET A 111 5.50 6.00 -9.86
N LYS A 112 6.28 6.80 -9.14
CA LYS A 112 6.32 8.28 -9.32
C LYS A 112 6.64 8.69 -10.76
N ASN A 113 7.52 7.95 -11.46
CA ASN A 113 7.89 8.28 -12.84
C ASN A 113 6.72 8.01 -13.79
N VAL A 114 5.98 6.91 -13.55
CA VAL A 114 4.80 6.56 -14.33
C VAL A 114 3.68 7.59 -14.14
N PHE A 115 3.53 8.13 -12.93
CA PHE A 115 2.56 9.19 -12.65
C PHE A 115 2.94 10.51 -13.31
N ASN A 116 4.21 10.93 -13.23
CA ASN A 116 4.69 12.19 -13.80
C ASN A 116 4.55 12.23 -15.32
N GLU A 117 4.71 11.10 -16.01
CA GLU A 117 4.51 11.03 -17.47
C GLU A 117 3.04 11.25 -17.87
N ASN A 118 2.08 10.88 -17.01
CA ASN A 118 0.65 10.99 -17.31
C ASN A 118 0.01 12.32 -16.91
N LEU A 119 0.53 12.99 -15.90
CA LEU A 119 0.01 14.26 -15.39
C LEU A 119 0.67 15.49 -16.09
N GLY A 120 1.56 15.24 -16.98
CA GLY A 120 2.59 16.10 -17.59
C GLY A 120 2.19 17.41 -18.28
N LYS A 121 1.09 18.09 -17.96
CA LYS A 121 0.85 19.49 -18.38
C LYS A 121 0.04 20.35 -17.38
N GLU A 122 -0.68 19.76 -16.46
CA GLU A 122 -1.48 20.49 -15.46
C GLU A 122 -0.75 20.73 -14.14
N GLU A 123 0.39 20.08 -13.94
CA GLU A 123 1.16 20.13 -12.69
C GLU A 123 1.86 21.44 -12.37
N LYS A 124 2.18 22.27 -13.38
CA LYS A 124 2.83 23.57 -13.13
C LYS A 124 2.03 24.52 -12.25
N SER A 125 0.72 24.33 -12.16
CA SER A 125 -0.14 25.11 -11.27
C SER A 125 -0.23 24.56 -9.84
N ARG A 126 0.26 23.32 -9.60
CA ARG A 126 0.24 22.67 -8.28
C ARG A 126 1.54 22.84 -7.50
N GLU A 127 2.68 22.96 -8.18
CA GLU A 127 3.96 23.28 -7.53
C GLU A 127 3.89 24.61 -6.76
N ASP A 128 3.08 25.55 -7.23
CA ASP A 128 2.82 26.83 -6.55
C ASP A 128 1.94 26.68 -5.28
N LEU A 129 1.14 25.63 -5.17
CA LEU A 129 0.24 25.38 -4.03
C LEU A 129 0.89 24.54 -2.90
N ILE A 130 1.91 23.75 -3.19
CA ILE A 130 2.49 22.77 -2.25
C ILE A 130 3.87 23.20 -1.76
N GLY A 131 4.42 24.31 -2.25
CA GLY A 131 5.71 24.87 -1.81
C GLY A 131 6.82 23.81 -1.80
N ASN A 132 7.59 23.65 -2.86
CA ASN A 132 8.85 22.87 -2.99
C ASN A 132 8.89 21.47 -2.30
N THR A 133 7.77 20.88 -1.96
CA THR A 133 7.70 19.49 -1.50
C THR A 133 7.65 18.59 -2.73
N ASP A 134 8.62 17.71 -2.83
CA ASP A 134 8.72 16.68 -3.85
C ASP A 134 7.32 16.00 -4.03
N SER A 135 6.69 16.17 -5.19
CA SER A 135 5.34 15.69 -5.51
C SER A 135 5.16 14.18 -5.27
N SER A 136 6.26 13.43 -5.13
CA SER A 136 6.28 12.02 -4.78
C SER A 136 5.68 11.71 -3.40
N TYR A 137 5.62 12.69 -2.49
CA TYR A 137 5.13 12.52 -1.10
C TYR A 137 3.66 12.87 -0.89
N TYR A 138 3.03 13.53 -1.86
CA TYR A 138 1.61 13.85 -1.82
C TYR A 138 0.88 12.97 -2.84
N ILE A 139 0.04 12.07 -2.38
CA ILE A 139 -0.70 11.15 -3.24
C ILE A 139 -2.19 11.31 -2.96
N GLU A 140 -2.89 11.99 -3.86
CA GLU A 140 -4.35 12.06 -3.82
C GLU A 140 -4.94 10.75 -4.38
N LEU A 141 -5.77 10.05 -3.61
CA LEU A 141 -6.32 8.75 -4.00
C LEU A 141 -7.18 8.80 -5.27
N LYS A 142 -7.83 9.93 -5.53
CA LYS A 142 -8.59 10.11 -6.78
C LYS A 142 -7.69 10.09 -8.00
N GLU A 143 -6.54 10.75 -7.92
CA GLU A 143 -5.54 10.78 -8.99
C GLU A 143 -4.90 9.41 -9.17
N LEU A 144 -4.55 8.75 -8.07
CA LEU A 144 -4.03 7.39 -8.11
C LEU A 144 -5.00 6.44 -8.83
N ASN A 145 -6.29 6.48 -8.46
CA ASN A 145 -7.31 5.64 -9.10
C ASN A 145 -7.49 6.01 -10.57
N TYR A 146 -7.49 7.30 -10.91
CA TYR A 146 -7.56 7.78 -12.29
C TYR A 146 -6.42 7.23 -13.14
N VAL A 147 -5.18 7.25 -12.64
CA VAL A 147 -4.01 6.69 -13.34
C VAL A 147 -4.16 5.17 -13.53
N PHE A 148 -4.61 4.43 -12.53
CA PHE A 148 -4.85 2.99 -12.68
C PHE A 148 -5.89 2.64 -13.72
N GLU A 149 -6.88 3.49 -13.95
CA GLU A 149 -7.99 3.23 -14.88
C GLU A 149 -7.73 3.77 -16.29
N ASN A 150 -6.92 4.82 -16.43
CA ASN A 150 -6.78 5.53 -17.70
C ASN A 150 -5.38 5.47 -18.30
N ASN A 151 -4.33 5.14 -17.52
CA ASN A 151 -2.99 4.98 -18.07
C ASN A 151 -2.97 3.79 -19.05
N GLU A 152 -2.54 4.03 -20.29
CA GLU A 152 -2.58 3.01 -21.36
C GLU A 152 -1.77 1.76 -21.02
N HIS A 153 -0.73 1.90 -20.23
CA HIS A 153 0.14 0.79 -19.83
C HIS A 153 -0.37 0.06 -18.58
N LEU A 154 -1.07 0.75 -17.66
CA LEU A 154 -1.49 0.19 -16.37
C LEU A 154 -2.93 -0.33 -16.34
N LYS A 155 -3.85 0.27 -17.12
CA LYS A 155 -5.30 -0.02 -17.06
C LYS A 155 -5.67 -1.50 -17.25
N ASN A 156 -4.83 -2.25 -17.96
CA ASN A 156 -5.04 -3.67 -18.23
C ASN A 156 -4.32 -4.59 -17.24
N ILE A 157 -3.60 -4.06 -16.26
CA ILE A 157 -2.82 -4.83 -15.29
C ILE A 157 -3.51 -4.76 -13.92
N LYS A 158 -4.48 -5.65 -13.74
CA LYS A 158 -5.28 -5.75 -12.49
C LYS A 158 -4.39 -5.89 -11.25
N GLU A 159 -3.30 -6.61 -11.35
CA GLU A 159 -2.36 -6.90 -10.28
C GLU A 159 -1.70 -5.64 -9.70
N ILE A 160 -1.60 -4.54 -10.47
CA ILE A 160 -1.05 -3.26 -9.98
C ILE A 160 -1.98 -2.65 -8.92
N LYS A 161 -3.27 -2.59 -9.23
CA LYS A 161 -4.29 -2.08 -8.31
C LYS A 161 -4.44 -2.98 -7.08
N GLU A 162 -4.41 -4.30 -7.28
CA GLU A 162 -4.41 -5.27 -6.19
C GLU A 162 -3.19 -5.12 -5.28
N ARG A 163 -1.99 -4.96 -5.84
CA ARG A 163 -0.75 -4.74 -5.09
C ARG A 163 -0.79 -3.48 -4.25
N PHE A 164 -1.32 -2.38 -4.79
CA PHE A 164 -1.46 -1.14 -4.03
C PHE A 164 -2.30 -1.36 -2.76
N TRP A 165 -3.47 -2.01 -2.89
CA TRP A 165 -4.33 -2.26 -1.74
C TRP A 165 -3.78 -3.32 -0.80
N ASP A 166 -3.05 -4.32 -1.31
CA ASP A 166 -2.32 -5.27 -0.46
C ASP A 166 -1.27 -4.56 0.40
N MET A 167 -0.47 -3.67 -0.22
CA MET A 167 0.49 -2.85 0.52
C MET A 167 -0.22 -1.94 1.52
N PHE A 168 -1.35 -1.31 1.16
CA PHE A 168 -2.10 -0.46 2.08
C PHE A 168 -2.52 -1.19 3.36
N VAL A 169 -3.00 -2.42 3.25
CA VAL A 169 -3.38 -3.25 4.40
C VAL A 169 -2.16 -3.65 5.23
N ILE A 170 -1.09 -4.11 4.58
CA ILE A 170 0.10 -4.58 5.30
C ILE A 170 0.93 -3.42 5.85
N ASP A 171 1.06 -2.32 5.14
CA ASP A 171 1.70 -1.10 5.65
C ASP A 171 0.93 -0.52 6.86
N CYS A 172 -0.41 -0.62 6.85
CA CYS A 172 -1.19 -0.36 8.07
C CYS A 172 -0.81 -1.30 9.20
N PHE A 173 -0.68 -2.60 8.95
CA PHE A 173 -0.31 -3.60 9.96
C PHE A 173 1.05 -3.31 10.59
N ILE A 174 2.08 -3.06 9.77
CA ILE A 174 3.47 -2.80 10.24
C ILE A 174 3.74 -1.33 10.58
N ASN A 175 2.74 -0.44 10.44
CA ASN A 175 2.87 1.01 10.59
C ASN A 175 3.92 1.65 9.68
N ASN A 176 4.00 1.21 8.43
CA ASN A 176 4.82 1.89 7.43
C ASN A 176 4.06 3.13 6.91
N ASN A 177 4.51 4.31 7.25
CA ASN A 177 3.86 5.56 6.90
C ASN A 177 4.54 6.30 5.74
N ASP A 178 5.44 5.63 5.02
CA ASP A 178 6.28 6.21 3.97
C ASP A 178 6.15 5.48 2.62
N ARG A 179 5.04 4.77 2.37
CA ARG A 179 4.78 4.09 1.09
C ARG A 179 4.33 5.08 0.02
N HIS A 180 5.15 6.09 -0.27
CA HIS A 180 4.90 7.01 -1.37
C HIS A 180 5.25 6.39 -2.74
N ASN A 181 4.92 7.07 -3.84
CA ASN A 181 5.11 6.53 -5.20
C ASN A 181 6.57 6.25 -5.59
N GLY A 182 7.56 6.74 -4.86
CA GLY A 182 8.97 6.37 -5.00
C GLY A 182 9.36 5.06 -4.30
N ASN A 183 8.47 4.47 -3.47
CA ASN A 183 8.77 3.28 -2.65
C ASN A 183 8.04 2.01 -3.13
N TRP A 184 7.58 2.00 -4.37
CA TRP A 184 7.09 0.85 -5.11
C TRP A 184 7.16 1.10 -6.61
N GLY A 185 7.04 0.07 -7.44
CA GLY A 185 7.23 0.26 -8.87
C GLY A 185 6.94 -0.99 -9.71
N ILE A 186 7.34 -0.91 -10.95
CA ILE A 186 7.11 -1.90 -11.99
C ILE A 186 8.40 -2.20 -12.77
N PHE A 187 8.44 -3.34 -13.41
CA PHE A 187 9.39 -3.64 -14.46
C PHE A 187 8.72 -3.46 -15.81
N VAL A 188 9.44 -2.86 -16.76
CA VAL A 188 9.01 -2.72 -18.15
C VAL A 188 9.99 -3.45 -19.03
N SER A 189 9.53 -4.47 -19.75
CA SER A 189 10.31 -5.19 -20.74
C SER A 189 9.91 -4.73 -22.14
N GLU A 190 10.70 -3.85 -22.74
CA GLU A 190 10.45 -3.37 -24.12
C GLU A 190 10.51 -4.53 -25.13
N LYS A 191 11.42 -5.51 -24.90
CA LYS A 191 11.60 -6.66 -25.78
C LYS A 191 10.36 -7.57 -25.82
N GLU A 192 9.68 -7.70 -24.67
CA GLU A 192 8.52 -8.58 -24.52
C GLU A 192 7.21 -7.82 -24.58
N ASN A 193 7.26 -6.49 -24.67
CA ASN A 193 6.11 -5.58 -24.52
C ASN A 193 5.28 -5.94 -23.26
N LYS A 194 5.97 -6.17 -22.15
CA LYS A 194 5.39 -6.68 -20.91
C LYS A 194 5.73 -5.79 -19.73
N ILE A 195 4.70 -5.50 -18.94
CA ILE A 195 4.84 -4.84 -17.64
C ILE A 195 4.55 -5.86 -16.54
N SER A 196 5.34 -5.83 -15.49
CA SER A 196 5.16 -6.67 -14.32
C SER A 196 5.47 -5.90 -13.02
N LEU A 197 4.95 -6.37 -11.89
CA LEU A 197 5.19 -5.76 -10.61
C LEU A 197 6.63 -5.99 -10.14
N ALA A 198 7.28 -4.95 -9.63
CA ALA A 198 8.48 -5.10 -8.85
C ALA A 198 8.16 -5.71 -7.46
N PRO A 199 9.14 -6.37 -6.81
CA PRO A 199 8.98 -6.75 -5.40
C PRO A 199 8.73 -5.53 -4.53
N VAL A 200 8.04 -5.70 -3.40
CA VAL A 200 7.91 -4.63 -2.38
C VAL A 200 9.30 -4.35 -1.79
N TYR A 201 9.62 -3.09 -1.56
CA TYR A 201 10.88 -2.63 -1.00
C TYR A 201 10.66 -1.39 -0.13
N ASP A 202 11.69 -0.96 0.56
CA ASP A 202 11.70 0.23 1.42
C ASP A 202 10.66 0.20 2.56
N ASN A 203 10.83 -0.81 3.43
CA ASN A 203 10.03 -0.99 4.65
C ASN A 203 10.69 -0.32 5.88
N GLY A 204 11.78 0.44 5.70
CA GLY A 204 12.59 0.99 6.78
C GLY A 204 11.89 2.03 7.67
N ASN A 205 10.74 2.53 7.27
CA ASN A 205 9.97 3.47 8.07
C ASN A 205 8.78 2.82 8.83
N SER A 206 8.86 1.50 9.05
CA SER A 206 7.91 0.72 9.86
C SER A 206 8.29 0.74 11.35
N PHE A 207 7.39 0.29 12.22
CA PHE A 207 7.65 0.04 13.66
C PHE A 207 8.23 1.22 14.45
N PHE A 208 7.89 2.47 14.08
CA PHE A 208 8.36 3.66 14.79
C PHE A 208 9.88 3.79 14.90
N PRO A 209 10.63 3.86 13.78
CA PRO A 209 12.10 3.76 13.78
C PRO A 209 12.83 4.91 14.48
N LYS A 210 12.12 5.92 14.95
CA LYS A 210 12.64 7.07 15.73
C LYS A 210 12.35 6.96 17.24
N HIS A 211 11.75 5.85 17.70
CA HIS A 211 11.51 5.64 19.12
C HIS A 211 12.77 5.09 19.80
N ASP A 212 13.19 5.75 20.87
CA ASP A 212 14.12 5.23 21.86
C ASP A 212 13.39 4.30 22.85
N GLU A 213 14.14 3.69 23.76
CA GLU A 213 13.58 2.77 24.76
C GLU A 213 12.60 3.49 25.71
N VAL A 214 12.82 4.76 26.05
CA VAL A 214 11.93 5.53 26.92
C VAL A 214 10.57 5.75 26.25
N ARG A 215 10.57 6.05 24.94
CA ARG A 215 9.36 6.17 24.15
C ARG A 215 8.65 4.84 23.96
N MET A 216 9.41 3.75 23.81
CA MET A 216 8.84 2.40 23.72
C MET A 216 8.14 1.99 25.02
N ILE A 217 8.71 2.31 26.20
CA ILE A 217 8.08 2.08 27.50
C ILE A 217 6.76 2.86 27.59
N LYS A 218 6.79 4.17 27.30
CA LYS A 218 5.58 5.02 27.30
C LYS A 218 4.53 4.55 26.30
N ALA A 219 4.98 4.03 25.16
CA ALA A 219 4.10 3.48 24.14
C ALA A 219 3.44 2.17 24.60
N LEU A 220 4.17 1.29 25.30
CA LEU A 220 3.60 0.09 25.92
C LEU A 220 2.53 0.42 26.95
N GLU A 221 2.74 1.46 27.78
CA GLU A 221 1.74 1.95 28.77
C GLU A 221 0.47 2.51 28.09
N ASN A 222 0.61 3.05 26.87
CA ASN A 222 -0.46 3.69 26.11
C ASN A 222 -0.74 3.01 24.78
N MET A 223 -0.59 1.69 24.71
CA MET A 223 -0.60 0.91 23.48
C MET A 223 -1.85 1.17 22.62
N LYS A 224 -3.02 1.41 23.22
CA LYS A 224 -4.25 1.73 22.47
C LYS A 224 -4.10 2.97 21.58
N GLN A 225 -3.43 4.01 22.02
CA GLN A 225 -3.18 5.20 21.21
C GLN A 225 -2.21 4.90 20.07
N ILE A 226 -1.29 3.98 20.31
CA ILE A 226 -0.25 3.59 19.34
C ILE A 226 -0.85 2.74 18.22
N TYR A 227 -1.56 1.65 18.54
CA TYR A 227 -2.12 0.78 17.48
C TYR A 227 -3.33 1.38 16.77
N MET A 228 -3.98 2.39 17.34
CA MET A 228 -5.07 3.12 16.71
C MET A 228 -4.61 4.22 15.74
N SER A 229 -3.32 4.55 15.68
CA SER A 229 -2.77 5.57 14.77
C SER A 229 -2.34 4.95 13.44
N GLY A 230 -2.92 5.38 12.33
CA GLY A 230 -2.64 4.87 10.98
C GLY A 230 -2.20 5.97 10.00
N ARG A 231 -1.02 6.58 10.25
CA ARG A 231 -0.48 7.62 9.34
C ARG A 231 -0.13 7.02 7.98
N THR A 232 -0.46 7.73 6.92
CA THR A 232 -0.14 7.35 5.52
C THR A 232 0.39 8.56 4.75
N PRO A 233 1.04 8.37 3.58
CA PRO A 233 1.33 9.47 2.65
C PRO A 233 0.13 9.86 1.77
N TYR A 234 -1.03 9.23 1.94
CA TYR A 234 -2.20 9.38 1.07
C TYR A 234 -3.15 10.46 1.55
N PHE A 235 -3.84 11.08 0.58
CA PHE A 235 -4.84 12.13 0.80
C PHE A 235 -6.14 11.80 0.06
N TYR A 236 -7.23 12.34 0.56
CA TYR A 236 -8.54 12.33 -0.08
C TYR A 236 -9.21 13.67 0.18
N ASN A 237 -9.56 14.40 -0.89
CA ASN A 237 -10.07 15.77 -0.83
C ASN A 237 -9.17 16.69 0.04
N ASN A 238 -7.87 16.65 -0.22
CA ASN A 238 -6.83 17.42 0.50
C ASN A 238 -6.71 17.11 2.01
N LYS A 239 -7.34 16.04 2.50
CA LYS A 239 -7.24 15.60 3.88
C LYS A 239 -6.39 14.33 3.97
N LYS A 240 -5.43 14.33 4.87
CA LYS A 240 -4.57 13.16 5.11
C LYS A 240 -5.41 11.99 5.63
N ILE A 241 -5.14 10.81 5.06
CA ILE A 241 -5.85 9.58 5.35
C ILE A 241 -5.22 8.88 6.56
N ASP A 242 -6.05 8.36 7.45
CA ASP A 242 -5.67 7.42 8.50
C ASP A 242 -6.06 6.00 8.08
N SER A 243 -5.07 5.13 7.85
CA SER A 243 -5.30 3.77 7.36
C SER A 243 -6.07 2.90 8.35
N VAL A 244 -5.85 3.08 9.66
CA VAL A 244 -6.58 2.33 10.69
C VAL A 244 -8.06 2.68 10.64
N LYS A 245 -8.38 3.98 10.54
CA LYS A 245 -9.76 4.44 10.46
C LYS A 245 -10.46 3.87 9.21
N ILE A 246 -9.78 3.90 8.07
CA ILE A 246 -10.33 3.39 6.81
C ILE A 246 -10.52 1.89 6.84
N ILE A 247 -9.57 1.11 7.36
CA ILE A 247 -9.70 -0.35 7.48
C ILE A 247 -10.86 -0.70 8.42
N LYS A 248 -11.01 -0.04 9.56
CA LYS A 248 -12.14 -0.27 10.48
C LYS A 248 -13.49 0.06 9.86
N ASN A 249 -13.55 1.13 9.09
CA ASN A 249 -14.79 1.60 8.47
C ASN A 249 -15.08 0.89 7.14
N LEU A 250 -14.07 0.33 6.50
CA LEU A 250 -14.08 -0.19 5.12
C LEU A 250 -14.45 0.90 4.10
N SER A 251 -14.24 2.16 4.43
CA SER A 251 -14.64 3.31 3.63
C SER A 251 -13.80 4.54 3.97
N LEU A 252 -13.66 5.44 3.01
CA LEU A 252 -13.12 6.78 3.22
C LEU A 252 -14.08 7.71 4.00
N LYS A 253 -15.38 7.41 3.97
CA LYS A 253 -16.39 8.08 4.80
C LYS A 253 -16.69 7.26 6.05
N ASP A 254 -17.00 7.95 7.15
CA ASP A 254 -17.27 7.30 8.44
C ASP A 254 -18.49 6.37 8.36
N ASN A 255 -18.25 5.06 8.52
CA ASN A 255 -19.25 3.99 8.63
C ASN A 255 -20.36 3.96 7.56
N ASN A 256 -20.18 4.65 6.44
CA ASN A 256 -21.16 4.66 5.37
C ASN A 256 -20.72 3.76 4.21
N LEU A 257 -21.35 2.60 4.08
CA LEU A 257 -21.19 1.67 2.95
C LEU A 257 -22.38 1.75 1.96
N ASN A 258 -23.34 2.64 2.22
CA ASN A 258 -24.41 2.92 1.28
C ASN A 258 -23.93 4.00 0.29
N PHE A 259 -23.63 3.58 -0.90
CA PHE A 259 -23.16 4.44 -1.97
C PHE A 259 -24.32 4.75 -2.92
N GLY A 260 -24.48 6.01 -3.30
CA GLY A 260 -25.40 6.44 -4.33
C GLY A 260 -24.86 6.18 -5.75
N ASN A 261 -25.36 6.93 -6.71
CA ASN A 261 -25.02 6.80 -8.14
C ASN A 261 -24.11 7.91 -8.66
N SER A 262 -23.74 8.89 -7.82
CA SER A 262 -22.81 9.95 -8.25
C SER A 262 -21.43 9.39 -8.60
N GLU A 263 -20.64 10.11 -9.38
CA GLU A 263 -19.25 9.74 -9.67
C GLU A 263 -18.40 9.60 -8.38
N GLU A 264 -18.68 10.45 -7.40
CA GLU A 264 -18.06 10.36 -6.06
C GLU A 264 -18.44 9.05 -5.36
N ASP A 265 -19.70 8.63 -5.41
CA ASP A 265 -20.16 7.39 -4.79
C ASP A 265 -19.58 6.16 -5.49
N LYS A 266 -19.47 6.18 -6.81
CA LYS A 266 -18.82 5.12 -7.59
C LYS A 266 -17.35 4.99 -7.21
N PHE A 267 -16.63 6.11 -7.07
CA PHE A 267 -15.26 6.14 -6.62
C PHE A 267 -15.12 5.55 -5.22
N LEU A 268 -15.92 6.00 -4.26
CA LEU A 268 -15.90 5.52 -2.88
C LEU A 268 -16.21 4.03 -2.77
N LYS A 269 -17.17 3.55 -3.55
CA LYS A 269 -17.50 2.13 -3.66
C LYS A 269 -16.30 1.34 -4.21
N ASN A 270 -15.67 1.82 -5.27
CA ASN A 270 -14.49 1.18 -5.86
C ASN A 270 -13.36 1.03 -4.83
N ILE A 271 -13.08 2.09 -4.05
CA ILE A 271 -12.11 2.05 -2.96
C ILE A 271 -12.50 0.99 -1.92
N SER A 272 -13.76 1.00 -1.47
CA SER A 272 -14.27 0.04 -0.49
C SER A 272 -14.16 -1.41 -0.98
N ASP A 273 -14.57 -1.68 -2.21
CA ASP A 273 -14.53 -3.03 -2.80
C ASP A 273 -13.09 -3.55 -2.94
N ASN A 274 -12.15 -2.71 -3.36
CA ASN A 274 -10.73 -3.10 -3.47
C ASN A 274 -10.09 -3.34 -2.10
N LEU A 275 -10.41 -2.51 -1.12
CA LEU A 275 -9.94 -2.69 0.26
C LEU A 275 -10.47 -3.98 0.87
N GLN A 276 -11.77 -4.27 0.71
CA GLN A 276 -12.38 -5.52 1.17
C GLN A 276 -11.67 -6.74 0.56
N LYS A 277 -11.44 -6.73 -0.76
CA LYS A 277 -10.71 -7.79 -1.46
C LYS A 277 -9.28 -7.96 -0.92
N ALA A 278 -8.58 -6.87 -0.64
CA ALA A 278 -7.23 -6.93 -0.07
C ALA A 278 -7.22 -7.50 1.35
N ILE A 279 -8.19 -7.15 2.18
CA ILE A 279 -8.37 -7.71 3.53
C ILE A 279 -8.60 -9.22 3.45
N LEU A 280 -9.53 -9.68 2.61
CA LEU A 280 -9.81 -11.10 2.41
C LEU A 280 -8.60 -11.89 1.89
N ARG A 281 -7.82 -11.27 1.02
CA ARG A 281 -6.66 -11.90 0.39
C ARG A 281 -5.47 -12.04 1.34
N ASN A 282 -5.26 -11.07 2.24
CA ASN A 282 -4.03 -10.97 3.01
C ASN A 282 -4.19 -11.27 4.51
N VAL A 283 -5.25 -10.79 5.17
CA VAL A 283 -5.39 -10.95 6.62
C VAL A 283 -5.42 -12.41 7.06
N PRO A 284 -6.08 -13.36 6.35
CA PRO A 284 -6.05 -14.79 6.72
C PRO A 284 -4.66 -15.43 6.62
N LYS A 285 -3.72 -14.81 5.90
CA LYS A 285 -2.34 -15.33 5.75
C LYS A 285 -1.40 -14.85 6.86
N ILE A 286 -1.83 -13.90 7.67
CA ILE A 286 -1.03 -13.39 8.80
C ILE A 286 -0.98 -14.46 9.88
N ASN A 287 0.22 -14.96 10.13
CA ASN A 287 0.49 -15.91 11.21
C ASN A 287 1.33 -15.21 12.30
N MET A 288 0.68 -14.82 13.39
CA MET A 288 1.33 -14.06 14.47
C MET A 288 2.40 -14.86 15.20
N GLU A 289 2.25 -16.18 15.33
CA GLU A 289 3.30 -17.04 15.91
C GLU A 289 4.59 -17.00 15.06
N LYS A 290 4.44 -17.14 13.74
CA LYS A 290 5.57 -17.04 12.80
C LYS A 290 6.22 -15.66 12.84
N ILE A 291 5.42 -14.59 12.91
CA ILE A 291 5.91 -13.21 12.97
C ILE A 291 6.65 -12.95 14.29
N ASN A 292 6.08 -13.37 15.40
CA ASN A 292 6.71 -13.25 16.71
C ASN A 292 8.05 -14.03 16.75
N LYS A 293 8.09 -15.21 16.15
CA LYS A 293 9.33 -16.00 16.01
C LYS A 293 10.40 -15.26 15.20
N ILE A 294 10.04 -14.62 14.08
CA ILE A 294 10.97 -13.79 13.29
C ILE A 294 11.62 -12.70 14.17
N ILE A 295 10.84 -12.04 15.03
CA ILE A 295 11.34 -10.99 15.92
C ILE A 295 12.22 -11.60 17.04
N ASP A 296 11.78 -12.70 17.63
CA ASP A 296 12.51 -13.35 18.73
C ASP A 296 13.88 -13.92 18.30
N GLU A 297 13.98 -14.38 17.05
CA GLU A 297 15.20 -14.93 16.48
C GLU A 297 16.28 -13.86 16.19
N ILE A 298 15.95 -12.57 16.18
CA ILE A 298 16.94 -11.50 16.07
C ILE A 298 17.77 -11.47 17.36
N PRO A 299 19.11 -11.57 17.32
CA PRO A 299 19.93 -11.54 18.54
C PRO A 299 19.85 -10.15 19.22
N GLU A 300 20.10 -10.12 20.52
CA GLU A 300 20.24 -8.84 21.24
C GLU A 300 21.55 -8.16 20.94
N GLU A 301 22.59 -8.97 20.69
CA GLU A 301 23.95 -8.54 20.39
C GLU A 301 24.61 -9.46 19.37
N TYR A 302 25.47 -8.90 18.53
CA TYR A 302 26.30 -9.62 17.57
C TYR A 302 27.64 -8.91 17.38
N ASN A 303 28.76 -9.59 17.63
CA ASN A 303 30.12 -9.03 17.59
C ASN A 303 30.25 -7.71 18.38
N ASP A 304 29.82 -7.72 19.63
CA ASP A 304 29.82 -6.57 20.56
C ASP A 304 28.97 -5.38 20.12
N ILE A 305 28.11 -5.60 19.12
CA ILE A 305 27.18 -4.57 18.60
C ILE A 305 25.76 -4.90 19.06
N LYS A 306 25.11 -3.95 19.72
CA LYS A 306 23.69 -4.04 20.07
C LYS A 306 22.85 -4.12 18.81
N VAL A 307 21.98 -5.14 18.73
CA VAL A 307 21.10 -5.38 17.58
C VAL A 307 19.65 -5.02 17.94
N MET A 308 19.02 -5.81 18.81
CA MET A 308 17.61 -5.61 19.16
C MET A 308 17.37 -6.00 20.61
N SER A 309 17.13 -5.02 21.49
CA SER A 309 16.89 -5.31 22.91
C SER A 309 15.59 -6.08 23.15
N SER A 310 15.53 -6.82 24.28
CA SER A 310 14.32 -7.50 24.73
C SER A 310 13.12 -6.55 24.85
N LEU A 311 13.34 -5.31 25.27
CA LEU A 311 12.31 -4.27 25.32
C LEU A 311 11.75 -3.93 23.92
N MET A 312 12.63 -3.74 22.96
CA MET A 312 12.24 -3.46 21.57
C MET A 312 11.47 -4.65 20.96
N LYS A 313 11.91 -5.89 21.19
CA LYS A 313 11.18 -7.09 20.76
C LYS A 313 9.77 -7.13 21.35
N ASN A 314 9.67 -6.89 22.67
CA ASN A 314 8.38 -6.83 23.35
C ASN A 314 7.48 -5.75 22.78
N PHE A 315 7.98 -4.54 22.56
CA PHE A 315 7.22 -3.44 21.98
C PHE A 315 6.70 -3.78 20.58
N TYR A 316 7.54 -4.32 19.68
CA TYR A 316 7.13 -4.65 18.32
C TYR A 316 6.09 -5.79 18.31
N LYS A 317 6.30 -6.84 19.10
CA LYS A 317 5.35 -7.96 19.21
C LYS A 317 4.01 -7.50 19.79
N THR A 318 4.03 -6.73 20.86
CA THR A 318 2.79 -6.20 21.47
C THR A 318 2.03 -5.32 20.48
N PHE A 319 2.72 -4.39 19.80
CA PHE A 319 2.12 -3.54 18.79
C PHE A 319 1.47 -4.34 17.67
N LEU A 320 2.16 -5.32 17.11
CA LEU A 320 1.66 -6.15 16.01
C LEU A 320 0.47 -7.01 16.45
N ASN A 321 0.55 -7.65 17.62
CA ASN A 321 -0.55 -8.44 18.16
C ASN A 321 -1.81 -7.58 18.34
N GLU A 322 -1.69 -6.41 18.99
CA GLU A 322 -2.81 -5.49 19.17
C GLU A 322 -3.36 -4.98 17.83
N ARG A 323 -2.50 -4.63 16.87
CA ARG A 323 -2.93 -4.20 15.54
C ARG A 323 -3.68 -5.32 14.80
N TYR A 324 -3.21 -6.53 14.91
CA TYR A 324 -3.86 -7.70 14.31
C TYR A 324 -5.23 -7.97 14.95
N GLU A 325 -5.29 -8.07 16.29
CA GLU A 325 -6.50 -8.43 17.02
C GLU A 325 -7.56 -7.32 17.03
N GLN A 326 -7.15 -6.07 17.18
CA GLN A 326 -8.07 -4.94 17.37
C GLN A 326 -8.46 -4.23 16.07
N ILE A 327 -7.71 -4.44 14.98
CA ILE A 327 -7.96 -3.74 13.71
C ILE A 327 -8.22 -4.73 12.58
N LEU A 328 -7.27 -5.65 12.30
CA LEU A 328 -7.35 -6.46 11.09
C LEU A 328 -8.37 -7.61 11.21
N LEU A 329 -8.39 -8.33 12.31
CA LEU A 329 -9.38 -9.40 12.51
C LEU A 329 -10.82 -8.87 12.52
N PRO A 330 -11.17 -7.81 13.27
CA PRO A 330 -12.52 -7.26 13.21
C PRO A 330 -12.90 -6.77 11.80
N ALA A 331 -11.96 -6.19 11.05
CA ALA A 331 -12.21 -5.79 9.66
C ALA A 331 -12.48 -7.01 8.77
N LEU A 332 -11.70 -8.09 8.92
CA LEU A 332 -11.91 -9.34 8.19
C LEU A 332 -13.29 -9.93 8.47
N GLU A 333 -13.70 -10.02 9.74
CA GLU A 333 -15.02 -10.56 10.12
C GLU A 333 -16.16 -9.70 9.55
N LYS A 334 -15.99 -8.36 9.56
CA LYS A 334 -16.95 -7.44 8.95
C LYS A 334 -17.07 -7.68 7.43
N VAL A 335 -15.96 -7.87 6.74
CA VAL A 335 -15.96 -8.14 5.29
C VAL A 335 -16.61 -9.48 4.97
N LYS A 336 -16.28 -10.54 5.72
CA LYS A 336 -16.91 -11.86 5.54
C LYS A 336 -18.43 -11.80 5.70
N LYS A 337 -18.92 -11.03 6.68
CA LYS A 337 -20.35 -10.83 6.89
C LYS A 337 -21.01 -10.14 5.68
N ILE A 338 -20.38 -9.07 5.16
CA ILE A 338 -20.85 -8.36 3.97
C ILE A 338 -20.92 -9.29 2.76
N GLU A 339 -19.92 -10.14 2.54
CA GLU A 339 -19.93 -11.09 1.42
C GLU A 339 -21.03 -12.16 1.58
N LEU A 340 -21.22 -12.66 2.80
CA LEU A 340 -22.30 -13.63 3.06
C LEU A 340 -23.68 -13.02 2.78
N GLU A 341 -23.90 -11.77 3.19
CA GLU A 341 -25.16 -11.06 2.94
C GLU A 341 -25.38 -10.84 1.43
N LYS A 342 -24.34 -10.46 0.67
CA LYS A 342 -24.40 -10.33 -0.80
C LYS A 342 -24.76 -11.65 -1.48
N ASN A 343 -24.07 -12.75 -1.13
CA ASN A 343 -24.32 -14.06 -1.71
C ASN A 343 -25.72 -14.59 -1.38
N ASN A 344 -26.23 -14.34 -0.17
CA ASN A 344 -27.59 -14.73 0.20
C ASN A 344 -28.64 -13.95 -0.60
N PHE A 345 -28.41 -12.67 -0.85
CA PHE A 345 -29.28 -11.84 -1.65
C PHE A 345 -29.29 -12.25 -3.14
N GLU A 346 -28.14 -12.55 -3.73
CA GLU A 346 -28.02 -13.06 -5.09
C GLU A 346 -28.74 -14.41 -5.25
N ASN A 347 -28.54 -15.35 -4.31
CA ASN A 347 -29.23 -16.63 -4.29
C ASN A 347 -30.76 -16.50 -4.11
N PHE A 348 -31.22 -15.46 -3.41
CA PHE A 348 -32.65 -15.18 -3.27
C PHE A 348 -33.25 -14.70 -4.60
N LEU A 349 -32.56 -13.79 -5.31
CA LEU A 349 -32.99 -13.29 -6.62
C LEU A 349 -33.02 -14.38 -7.70
N GLU A 350 -32.11 -15.35 -7.65
CA GLU A 350 -32.10 -16.47 -8.60
C GLU A 350 -33.23 -17.49 -8.34
N LYS A 351 -33.75 -17.59 -7.12
CA LYS A 351 -34.80 -18.55 -6.73
C LYS A 351 -36.22 -18.06 -6.95
N GLU A 352 -36.43 -16.76 -7.05
CA GLU A 352 -37.71 -16.19 -7.45
C GLU A 352 -37.61 -15.62 -8.88
N PRO A 353 -38.03 -16.41 -9.92
CA PRO A 353 -38.26 -15.79 -11.21
C PRO A 353 -39.42 -14.79 -10.98
N VAL A 354 -39.13 -13.51 -11.20
CA VAL A 354 -40.15 -12.46 -11.24
C VAL A 354 -41.21 -12.94 -12.22
N LYS A 355 -42.35 -13.45 -11.71
CA LYS A 355 -43.57 -13.56 -12.49
C LYS A 355 -43.95 -12.11 -12.80
N ILE A 356 -43.57 -11.65 -13.99
CA ILE A 356 -44.16 -10.49 -14.56
C ILE A 356 -45.64 -10.87 -14.77
N GLU A 357 -46.50 -10.48 -13.84
CA GLU A 357 -47.93 -10.48 -14.10
C GLU A 357 -48.13 -9.59 -15.31
N THR A 358 -48.45 -10.22 -16.41
CA THR A 358 -48.88 -9.52 -17.62
C THR A 358 -50.05 -8.62 -17.22
N ASN A 359 -49.90 -7.36 -17.48
CA ASN A 359 -50.87 -6.32 -17.21
C ASN A 359 -52.28 -6.79 -17.67
N PRO A 360 -53.33 -6.87 -16.80
CA PRO A 360 -54.66 -7.34 -17.18
C PRO A 360 -55.36 -6.46 -18.19
N TRP A 361 -54.75 -5.36 -18.64
CA TRP A 361 -55.32 -4.36 -19.53
C TRP A 361 -54.83 -4.41 -20.98
N GLU A 362 -54.09 -5.47 -21.36
CA GLU A 362 -53.58 -5.63 -22.74
C GLU A 362 -54.45 -6.50 -23.67
N ASN A 363 -55.71 -6.78 -23.33
CA ASN A 363 -56.66 -7.44 -24.23
C ASN A 363 -57.92 -6.61 -24.37
N ASP A 364 -57.84 -5.55 -25.22
CA ASP A 364 -59.00 -5.06 -25.96
C ASP A 364 -58.50 -4.48 -27.29
N ASN A 365 -58.31 -5.36 -28.25
CA ASN A 365 -58.43 -5.07 -29.66
C ASN A 365 -59.94 -5.05 -29.96
N ASP A 366 -60.45 -3.87 -30.19
CA ASP A 366 -61.61 -3.54 -31.08
C ASP A 366 -62.26 -2.27 -30.57
N ILE A 367 -61.72 -1.09 -30.96
CA ILE A 367 -62.54 0.14 -31.09
C ILE A 367 -62.03 0.87 -32.32
N GLU A 368 -62.86 0.86 -33.37
CA GLU A 368 -62.74 1.74 -34.53
C GLU A 368 -62.63 3.20 -34.09
N SER A 369 -61.58 3.86 -34.58
CA SER A 369 -61.34 5.27 -34.30
C SER A 369 -62.02 6.13 -35.30
N ASP A 370 -63.20 6.68 -34.99
CA ASP A 370 -63.66 7.93 -35.55
C ASP A 370 -62.99 9.10 -34.81
N ASN A 371 -62.04 9.74 -35.45
CA ASN A 371 -61.36 10.91 -34.93
C ASN A 371 -61.95 12.16 -35.55
N PRO A 372 -62.76 12.99 -34.83
CA PRO A 372 -63.46 14.15 -35.35
C PRO A 372 -62.58 15.42 -35.54
N TRP A 373 -61.25 15.33 -35.48
CA TRP A 373 -60.38 16.51 -35.42
C TRP A 373 -59.36 16.61 -36.57
N GLU A 374 -59.51 15.86 -37.66
CA GLU A 374 -58.54 15.86 -38.78
C GLU A 374 -58.85 16.94 -39.89
N ASP A 375 -59.85 17.78 -39.74
CA ASP A 375 -60.15 18.85 -40.68
C ASP A 375 -60.02 20.24 -40.07
N LYS A 376 -58.79 20.72 -39.84
CA LYS A 376 -58.46 22.15 -39.71
C LYS A 376 -56.97 22.38 -39.53
N LEU A 377 -56.14 22.14 -40.54
CA LEU A 377 -54.78 22.71 -40.65
C LEU A 377 -54.33 22.64 -42.12
N ASN A 378 -55.09 23.26 -43.02
CA ASN A 378 -54.57 23.71 -44.32
C ASN A 378 -55.29 25.06 -44.58
N ASP A 379 -54.61 26.12 -44.15
CA ASP A 379 -54.60 27.42 -44.82
C ASP A 379 -53.80 28.40 -43.94
N ASN A 380 -52.66 28.73 -44.41
CA ASN A 380 -52.06 30.06 -44.44
C ASN A 380 -50.56 29.97 -44.53
N SER A 381 -50.10 29.71 -45.76
CA SER A 381 -48.82 30.23 -46.24
C SER A 381 -49.09 31.71 -46.61
N SER A 382 -48.19 32.52 -46.15
CA SER A 382 -47.63 33.71 -46.77
C SER A 382 -47.46 34.89 -45.81
N ASP A 383 -46.34 35.54 -45.99
CA ASP A 383 -45.95 36.89 -45.58
C ASP A 383 -45.54 37.09 -44.10
N LEU A 384 -44.26 37.33 -43.82
CA LEU A 384 -43.53 38.57 -44.07
C LEU A 384 -42.09 38.48 -43.57
N GLU A 385 -41.19 38.81 -44.48
CA GLU A 385 -39.87 39.36 -44.22
C GLU A 385 -39.90 40.59 -43.28
N ARG A 386 -39.03 40.59 -42.31
CA ARG A 386 -38.09 41.70 -42.04
C ARG A 386 -37.20 41.38 -40.86
#